data_8379e807bb783288c32022f5d8553f07
#
_entry.id   8379e807bb783288c32022f5d8553f07
#
_cell.length_a   1.000
_cell.length_b   1.000
_cell.length_c   1.000
_cell.angle_alpha   90.00
_cell.angle_beta   90.00
_cell.angle_gamma   90.00
#
_symmetry.space_group_name_H-M   'P 1'
#
loop_
_entity.id
_entity.type
_entity.pdbx_description
1 polymer ?
#
loop_
_entity_poly.entity_id
_entity_poly.type
_entity_poly.pdbx_seq_one_letter_code
_entity_poly.pdbx_strand_id
1 'polypeptide(L)'
;MSAELEKPLSSDTAECAEDSWSVQYVSGDLFSCPQDEALAHCISEDCRMGAGIAVMFKKTFRGVEELKEQKKMVGQCAVLKRDRRFVYYLITKKKASQRPTYESLEQSLEDMKSHCVMNGVRRISMPRIGCGLDGLKWETVSEILEEVFRRTDISITVYSLPEKEETTVMKEHLRR
;
A
#
# COMPACT_ATOMS: atom_id res chain seq x y z
N MET A 1 21.85 21.36 30.72
CA MET A 1 22.53 22.16 29.70
C MET A 1 22.62 21.43 28.39
N SER A 2 23.27 20.29 28.37
CA SER A 2 23.31 19.50 27.11
C SER A 2 21.94 19.08 26.63
N ALA A 3 21.03 18.81 27.54
CA ALA A 3 19.66 18.45 27.18
C ALA A 3 18.93 19.58 26.44
N GLU A 4 19.25 20.80 26.76
CA GLU A 4 18.67 21.96 26.08
C GLU A 4 19.14 22.06 24.65
N LEU A 5 20.39 21.73 24.41
CA LEU A 5 20.94 21.73 23.06
C LEU A 5 20.35 20.62 22.22
N GLU A 6 20.11 19.47 22.83
CA GLU A 6 19.56 18.33 22.12
C GLU A 6 18.11 18.55 21.67
N LYS A 7 17.32 19.20 22.53
CA LYS A 7 15.90 19.46 22.20
C LYS A 7 15.72 20.26 20.91
N PRO A 8 16.36 21.41 20.73
CA PRO A 8 16.21 22.16 19.50
C PRO A 8 16.61 21.36 18.26
N LEU A 9 17.73 20.64 18.35
CA LEU A 9 18.18 19.83 17.23
C LEU A 9 17.21 18.73 16.87
N SER A 10 16.63 18.06 17.88
CA SER A 10 15.66 17.02 17.66
C SER A 10 14.39 17.56 17.01
N SER A 11 13.92 18.70 17.45
CA SER A 11 12.74 19.34 16.87
C SER A 11 12.98 19.73 15.43
N ASP A 12 14.11 20.37 15.15
CA ASP A 12 14.45 20.78 13.81
C ASP A 12 14.60 19.58 12.88
N THR A 13 15.25 18.53 13.36
CA THR A 13 15.41 17.30 12.59
C THR A 13 14.05 16.68 12.27
N ALA A 14 13.15 16.64 13.25
CA ALA A 14 11.83 16.07 13.05
C ALA A 14 11.03 16.87 12.00
N GLU A 15 11.08 18.19 12.08
CA GLU A 15 10.42 19.04 11.10
C GLU A 15 11.00 18.86 9.70
N CYS A 16 12.30 18.80 9.58
CA CYS A 16 12.97 18.55 8.30
C CYS A 16 12.59 17.19 7.74
N ALA A 17 12.53 16.16 8.60
CA ALA A 17 12.13 14.83 8.17
C ALA A 17 10.69 14.81 7.68
N GLU A 18 9.80 15.51 8.37
CA GLU A 18 8.40 15.61 7.95
C GLU A 18 8.28 16.31 6.60
N ASP A 19 8.98 17.43 6.43
CA ASP A 19 8.97 18.19 5.19
C ASP A 19 9.61 17.44 4.04
N SER A 20 10.58 16.58 4.35
CA SER A 20 11.31 15.84 3.33
C SER A 20 10.65 14.51 2.96
N TRP A 21 9.58 14.11 3.66
CA TRP A 21 8.91 12.85 3.36
C TRP A 21 8.27 12.91 1.97
N SER A 22 8.50 11.90 1.17
CA SER A 22 7.89 11.80 -0.14
C SER A 22 7.78 10.35 -0.55
N VAL A 23 6.84 10.07 -1.46
CA VAL A 23 6.70 8.77 -2.09
C VAL A 23 7.92 8.54 -2.98
N GLN A 24 8.47 7.33 -2.93
CA GLN A 24 9.57 6.94 -3.80
C GLN A 24 9.01 6.13 -4.97
N TYR A 25 9.63 6.27 -6.13
CA TYR A 25 9.14 5.63 -7.35
C TYR A 25 10.19 4.71 -7.94
N VAL A 26 9.76 3.52 -8.34
CA VAL A 26 10.61 2.55 -9.03
C VAL A 26 9.90 2.12 -10.31
N SER A 27 10.63 2.14 -11.42
CA SER A 27 10.14 1.56 -12.66
C SER A 27 10.52 0.09 -12.67
N GLY A 28 9.53 -0.78 -12.54
CA GLY A 28 9.80 -2.21 -12.46
C GLY A 28 8.61 -2.98 -11.92
N ASP A 29 8.80 -4.31 -11.81
CA ASP A 29 7.78 -5.22 -11.31
C ASP A 29 7.74 -5.17 -9.78
N LEU A 30 6.57 -4.91 -9.23
CA LEU A 30 6.37 -4.84 -7.79
C LEU A 30 6.88 -6.10 -7.07
N PHE A 31 6.67 -7.27 -7.67
CA PHE A 31 7.03 -8.53 -7.03
C PHE A 31 8.54 -8.79 -7.02
N SER A 32 9.32 -7.90 -7.62
CA SER A 32 10.78 -7.95 -7.54
C SER A 32 11.33 -7.15 -6.37
N CYS A 33 10.49 -6.49 -5.57
CA CYS A 33 10.95 -5.72 -4.42
C CYS A 33 11.60 -6.63 -3.38
N PRO A 34 12.39 -6.07 -2.44
CA PRO A 34 13.00 -6.88 -1.38
C PRO A 34 11.97 -7.72 -0.64
N GLN A 35 12.32 -8.97 -0.38
CA GLN A 35 11.40 -9.98 0.15
C GLN A 35 10.93 -9.71 1.58
N ASP A 36 11.63 -8.86 2.30
CA ASP A 36 11.28 -8.52 3.68
C ASP A 36 10.47 -7.23 3.79
N GLU A 37 10.19 -6.57 2.67
CA GLU A 37 9.35 -5.38 2.67
C GLU A 37 7.88 -5.78 2.60
N ALA A 38 7.04 -5.00 3.26
CA ALA A 38 5.60 -5.22 3.18
C ALA A 38 5.09 -4.83 1.79
N LEU A 39 4.01 -5.46 1.39
CA LEU A 39 3.32 -5.15 0.14
C LEU A 39 1.91 -4.66 0.45
N ALA A 40 1.36 -3.83 -0.42
CA ALA A 40 0.00 -3.34 -0.25
C ALA A 40 -0.68 -3.18 -1.61
N HIS A 41 -1.98 -3.47 -1.64
CA HIS A 41 -2.81 -3.14 -2.80
C HIS A 41 -4.27 -3.04 -2.36
N CYS A 42 -5.14 -2.63 -3.27
CA CYS A 42 -6.55 -2.42 -2.98
C CYS A 42 -7.41 -3.60 -3.41
N ILE A 43 -8.40 -3.95 -2.61
CA ILE A 43 -9.37 -4.99 -2.93
C ILE A 43 -10.77 -4.53 -2.52
N SER A 44 -11.78 -5.34 -2.89
CA SER A 44 -13.15 -5.17 -2.44
C SER A 44 -13.44 -6.06 -1.23
N GLU A 45 -14.50 -5.73 -0.48
CA GLU A 45 -14.90 -6.54 0.69
C GLU A 45 -15.12 -8.00 0.35
N ASP A 46 -15.62 -8.28 -0.85
CA ASP A 46 -15.89 -9.66 -1.27
C ASP A 46 -14.63 -10.47 -1.56
N CYS A 47 -13.45 -9.84 -1.49
CA CYS A 47 -12.16 -10.48 -1.71
C CYS A 47 -12.07 -11.24 -3.04
N ARG A 48 -12.77 -10.75 -4.05
CA ARG A 48 -12.82 -11.44 -5.34
C ARG A 48 -11.47 -11.45 -6.06
N MET A 49 -10.79 -10.32 -6.06
CA MET A 49 -9.46 -10.18 -6.69
C MET A 49 -9.41 -10.81 -8.08
N GLY A 50 -10.38 -10.46 -8.91
CA GLY A 50 -10.54 -11.09 -10.23
C GLY A 50 -9.93 -10.34 -11.40
N ALA A 51 -9.31 -9.17 -11.16
CA ALA A 51 -8.78 -8.36 -12.24
C ALA A 51 -7.56 -7.57 -11.79
N GLY A 52 -6.76 -7.14 -12.73
CA GLY A 52 -5.60 -6.31 -12.48
C GLY A 52 -4.55 -7.00 -11.61
N ILE A 53 -3.77 -6.20 -10.90
CA ILE A 53 -2.69 -6.71 -10.06
C ILE A 53 -3.19 -7.60 -8.93
N ALA A 54 -4.44 -7.46 -8.53
CA ALA A 54 -5.02 -8.29 -7.47
C ALA A 54 -4.97 -9.78 -7.82
N VAL A 55 -5.10 -10.13 -9.10
CA VAL A 55 -4.97 -11.51 -9.57
C VAL A 55 -3.60 -12.08 -9.21
N MET A 56 -2.55 -11.27 -9.37
CA MET A 56 -1.18 -11.68 -9.06
C MET A 56 -0.98 -11.87 -7.56
N PHE A 57 -1.56 -10.99 -6.74
CA PHE A 57 -1.53 -11.13 -5.28
C PHE A 57 -2.23 -12.41 -4.85
N LYS A 58 -3.41 -12.66 -5.41
CA LYS A 58 -4.19 -13.87 -5.11
C LYS A 58 -3.41 -15.13 -5.45
N LYS A 59 -2.77 -15.15 -6.60
CA LYS A 59 -1.98 -16.29 -7.06
C LYS A 59 -0.73 -16.50 -6.21
N THR A 60 -0.04 -15.41 -5.88
CA THR A 60 1.23 -15.46 -5.16
C THR A 60 1.06 -15.78 -3.68
N PHE A 61 0.13 -15.12 -3.03
CA PHE A 61 -0.02 -15.20 -1.58
C PHE A 61 -1.20 -16.04 -1.12
N ARG A 62 -2.15 -16.34 -2.01
CA ARG A 62 -3.35 -17.12 -1.70
C ARG A 62 -4.08 -16.51 -0.51
N GLY A 63 -4.63 -17.31 0.37
CA GLY A 63 -5.20 -16.82 1.63
C GLY A 63 -6.54 -16.11 1.52
N VAL A 64 -7.31 -16.33 0.45
CA VAL A 64 -8.61 -15.66 0.27
C VAL A 64 -9.53 -15.95 1.45
N GLU A 65 -9.58 -17.21 1.91
CA GLU A 65 -10.42 -17.57 3.06
C GLU A 65 -9.95 -16.88 4.34
N GLU A 66 -8.65 -16.80 4.54
CA GLU A 66 -8.05 -16.11 5.68
C GLU A 66 -8.41 -14.61 5.67
N LEU A 67 -8.43 -13.99 4.48
CA LEU A 67 -8.86 -12.61 4.33
C LEU A 67 -10.34 -12.45 4.65
N LYS A 68 -11.18 -13.34 4.14
CA LYS A 68 -12.62 -13.29 4.38
C LYS A 68 -12.94 -13.46 5.87
N GLU A 69 -12.21 -14.32 6.56
CA GLU A 69 -12.39 -14.55 7.98
C GLU A 69 -12.13 -13.33 8.83
N GLN A 70 -11.31 -12.39 8.35
CA GLN A 70 -11.03 -11.16 9.06
C GLN A 70 -12.24 -10.21 9.07
N LYS A 71 -13.19 -10.41 8.15
CA LYS A 71 -14.43 -9.63 8.07
C LYS A 71 -14.21 -8.13 8.06
N LYS A 72 -13.19 -7.68 7.32
CA LYS A 72 -12.89 -6.25 7.21
C LYS A 72 -13.87 -5.57 6.26
N MET A 73 -14.17 -4.34 6.56
CA MET A 73 -15.13 -3.53 5.83
C MET A 73 -14.44 -2.42 5.07
N VAL A 74 -15.19 -1.76 4.19
CA VAL A 74 -14.68 -0.60 3.45
C VAL A 74 -14.07 0.41 4.42
N GLY A 75 -12.87 0.89 4.11
CA GLY A 75 -12.13 1.80 4.96
C GLY A 75 -11.22 1.10 5.96
N GLN A 76 -11.18 -0.23 5.93
CA GLN A 76 -10.29 -1.02 6.79
C GLN A 76 -9.25 -1.73 5.96
N CYS A 77 -8.32 -2.40 6.62
CA CYS A 77 -7.22 -3.11 5.99
C CYS A 77 -7.15 -4.53 6.52
N ALA A 78 -7.17 -5.51 5.63
CA ALA A 78 -6.92 -6.91 6.01
C ALA A 78 -5.43 -7.19 5.82
N VAL A 79 -4.92 -8.16 6.56
CA VAL A 79 -3.48 -8.44 6.60
C VAL A 79 -3.23 -9.94 6.50
N LEU A 80 -2.29 -10.31 5.65
CA LEU A 80 -1.73 -11.65 5.65
C LEU A 80 -0.28 -11.54 6.07
N LYS A 81 0.20 -12.52 6.84
CA LYS A 81 1.62 -12.64 7.11
C LYS A 81 2.17 -13.80 6.29
N ARG A 82 3.20 -13.52 5.49
CA ARG A 82 3.85 -14.52 4.64
C ARG A 82 5.35 -14.43 4.81
N ASP A 83 5.94 -15.48 5.38
CA ASP A 83 7.36 -15.52 5.69
C ASP A 83 7.77 -14.33 6.56
N ARG A 84 8.57 -13.42 6.04
CA ARG A 84 9.09 -12.27 6.80
C ARG A 84 8.36 -10.98 6.50
N ARG A 85 7.24 -11.03 5.77
CA ARG A 85 6.56 -9.82 5.34
C ARG A 85 5.09 -9.87 5.67
N PHE A 86 4.52 -8.68 5.84
CA PHE A 86 3.09 -8.48 5.86
C PHE A 86 2.63 -8.10 4.46
N VAL A 87 1.45 -8.57 4.10
CA VAL A 87 0.79 -8.20 2.84
C VAL A 87 -0.52 -7.53 3.24
N TYR A 88 -0.66 -6.27 2.84
CA TYR A 88 -1.80 -5.44 3.22
C TYR A 88 -2.82 -5.38 2.10
N TYR A 89 -4.06 -5.60 2.44
CA TYR A 89 -5.19 -5.58 1.52
C TYR A 89 -6.12 -4.44 1.94
N LEU A 90 -6.03 -3.33 1.23
CA LEU A 90 -6.81 -2.13 1.53
C LEU A 90 -8.22 -2.33 1.00
N ILE A 91 -9.21 -2.30 1.89
CA ILE A 91 -10.60 -2.53 1.50
C ILE A 91 -11.21 -1.18 1.11
N THR A 92 -11.32 -0.92 -0.17
CA THR A 92 -11.70 0.40 -0.67
C THR A 92 -13.09 0.46 -1.27
N LYS A 93 -13.74 -0.68 -1.47
CA LYS A 93 -15.08 -0.76 -2.05
C LYS A 93 -15.77 -2.05 -1.61
N LYS A 94 -17.09 -2.07 -1.66
CA LYS A 94 -17.86 -3.26 -1.23
C LYS A 94 -17.78 -4.41 -2.21
N LYS A 95 -17.97 -4.13 -3.49
CA LYS A 95 -17.99 -5.16 -4.53
C LYS A 95 -16.97 -4.87 -5.60
N ALA A 96 -16.46 -5.92 -6.21
CA ALA A 96 -15.47 -5.80 -7.28
C ALA A 96 -15.95 -4.91 -8.44
N SER A 97 -17.25 -4.89 -8.68
CA SER A 97 -17.84 -4.10 -9.77
C SER A 97 -17.99 -2.61 -9.46
N GLN A 98 -17.76 -2.21 -8.22
CA GLN A 98 -17.89 -0.81 -7.79
C GLN A 98 -16.59 -0.07 -7.91
N ARG A 99 -16.64 1.24 -7.73
CA ARG A 99 -15.44 2.08 -7.70
C ARG A 99 -15.17 2.54 -6.28
N PRO A 100 -13.89 2.66 -5.90
CA PRO A 100 -13.54 3.19 -4.59
C PRO A 100 -13.74 4.70 -4.56
N THR A 101 -13.71 5.26 -3.36
CA THR A 101 -13.65 6.71 -3.16
C THR A 101 -12.31 7.07 -2.57
N TYR A 102 -11.93 8.35 -2.69
CA TYR A 102 -10.70 8.81 -2.04
C TYR A 102 -10.81 8.69 -0.53
N GLU A 103 -12.00 8.90 0.01
CA GLU A 103 -12.23 8.77 1.45
C GLU A 103 -12.02 7.34 1.92
N SER A 104 -12.58 6.35 1.23
CA SER A 104 -12.40 4.95 1.62
C SER A 104 -10.93 4.53 1.51
N LEU A 105 -10.23 5.03 0.51
CA LEU A 105 -8.80 4.77 0.38
C LEU A 105 -8.02 5.37 1.55
N GLU A 106 -8.29 6.62 1.88
CA GLU A 106 -7.62 7.28 2.99
C GLU A 106 -7.84 6.55 4.31
N GLN A 107 -9.08 6.15 4.58
CA GLN A 107 -9.42 5.41 5.79
C GLN A 107 -8.67 4.08 5.86
N SER A 108 -8.61 3.34 4.77
CA SER A 108 -7.91 2.06 4.75
C SER A 108 -6.40 2.23 4.90
N LEU A 109 -5.84 3.33 4.38
CA LEU A 109 -4.43 3.64 4.56
C LEU A 109 -4.12 3.99 6.01
N GLU A 110 -5.02 4.70 6.68
CA GLU A 110 -4.86 4.99 8.11
C GLU A 110 -4.86 3.70 8.93
N ASP A 111 -5.75 2.78 8.59
CA ASP A 111 -5.81 1.49 9.26
C ASP A 111 -4.52 0.69 9.04
N MET A 112 -4.02 0.68 7.80
CA MET A 112 -2.73 0.05 7.49
C MET A 112 -1.60 0.68 8.29
N LYS A 113 -1.57 2.02 8.35
CA LYS A 113 -0.55 2.74 9.10
C LYS A 113 -0.54 2.31 10.58
N SER A 114 -1.72 2.19 11.17
CA SER A 114 -1.83 1.75 12.56
C SER A 114 -1.20 0.37 12.77
N HIS A 115 -1.46 -0.56 11.86
CA HIS A 115 -0.88 -1.90 11.94
C HIS A 115 0.64 -1.82 11.80
N CYS A 116 1.13 -1.01 10.86
CA CYS A 116 2.56 -0.86 10.63
C CYS A 116 3.27 -0.31 11.87
N VAL A 117 2.71 0.72 12.48
CA VAL A 117 3.30 1.33 13.67
C VAL A 117 3.37 0.31 14.80
N MET A 118 2.31 -0.45 15.01
CA MET A 118 2.25 -1.44 16.09
C MET A 118 3.17 -2.64 15.85
N ASN A 119 3.49 -2.94 14.61
CA ASN A 119 4.26 -4.12 14.26
C ASN A 119 5.65 -3.82 13.71
N GLY A 120 6.09 -2.58 13.81
CA GLY A 120 7.45 -2.20 13.40
C GLY A 120 7.71 -2.26 11.91
N VAL A 121 6.68 -2.16 11.09
CA VAL A 121 6.82 -2.14 9.64
C VAL A 121 7.24 -0.74 9.20
N ARG A 122 8.36 -0.63 8.50
CA ARG A 122 8.93 0.65 8.08
C ARG A 122 9.05 0.84 6.58
N ARG A 123 8.81 -0.22 5.80
CA ARG A 123 8.95 -0.17 4.35
C ARG A 123 7.79 -0.91 3.71
N ILE A 124 7.07 -0.19 2.85
CA ILE A 124 5.94 -0.76 2.12
C ILE A 124 6.15 -0.48 0.64
N SER A 125 5.99 -1.51 -0.17
CA SER A 125 5.99 -1.39 -1.62
C SER A 125 4.59 -1.64 -2.15
N MET A 126 4.18 -0.87 -3.14
CA MET A 126 2.83 -0.94 -3.67
C MET A 126 2.80 -0.50 -5.13
N PRO A 127 1.76 -0.88 -5.87
CA PRO A 127 1.55 -0.30 -7.20
C PRO A 127 0.92 1.08 -7.05
N ARG A 128 0.52 1.71 -8.15
CA ARG A 128 -0.27 2.95 -8.09
C ARG A 128 -1.69 2.58 -7.66
N ILE A 129 -1.86 2.45 -6.35
CA ILE A 129 -3.11 1.98 -5.76
C ILE A 129 -4.29 2.85 -6.19
N GLY A 130 -5.42 2.18 -6.51
CA GLY A 130 -6.66 2.85 -6.86
C GLY A 130 -6.69 3.47 -8.25
N CYS A 131 -5.60 3.40 -9.01
CA CYS A 131 -5.51 4.15 -10.27
C CYS A 131 -5.86 3.33 -11.50
N GLY A 132 -5.44 2.14 -11.67
CA GLY A 132 -5.72 1.37 -12.90
C GLY A 132 -7.20 1.23 -13.19
N LEU A 133 -7.74 0.05 -12.97
CA LEU A 133 -9.15 -0.25 -13.23
C LEU A 133 -10.10 0.55 -12.34
N ASP A 134 -9.66 0.93 -11.15
CA ASP A 134 -10.48 1.67 -10.20
C ASP A 134 -10.65 3.15 -10.56
N GLY A 135 -9.78 3.68 -11.40
CA GLY A 135 -9.97 4.99 -12.01
C GLY A 135 -9.67 6.22 -11.16
N LEU A 136 -9.06 6.06 -9.99
CA LEU A 136 -8.64 7.21 -9.20
C LEU A 136 -7.42 7.88 -9.84
N LYS A 137 -7.26 9.17 -9.59
CA LYS A 137 -6.14 9.93 -10.14
C LYS A 137 -4.94 9.84 -9.22
N TRP A 138 -3.80 9.50 -9.81
CA TRP A 138 -2.58 9.34 -9.03
C TRP A 138 -2.16 10.61 -8.29
N GLU A 139 -2.36 11.76 -8.89
CA GLU A 139 -2.03 13.04 -8.23
C GLU A 139 -2.71 13.14 -6.87
N THR A 140 -4.00 12.82 -6.81
CA THR A 140 -4.76 12.87 -5.58
C THR A 140 -4.35 11.75 -4.63
N VAL A 141 -4.15 10.55 -5.15
CA VAL A 141 -3.73 9.40 -4.33
C VAL A 141 -2.37 9.68 -3.69
N SER A 142 -1.42 10.24 -4.44
CA SER A 142 -0.10 10.53 -3.89
C SER A 142 -0.16 11.58 -2.78
N GLU A 143 -1.05 12.56 -2.90
CA GLU A 143 -1.26 13.54 -1.84
C GLU A 143 -1.82 12.89 -0.57
N ILE A 144 -2.73 11.94 -0.74
CA ILE A 144 -3.30 11.19 0.40
C ILE A 144 -2.20 10.39 1.09
N LEU A 145 -1.36 9.69 0.31
CA LEU A 145 -0.24 8.93 0.87
C LEU A 145 0.69 9.83 1.68
N GLU A 146 1.04 10.97 1.12
CA GLU A 146 1.90 11.93 1.81
C GLU A 146 1.26 12.40 3.11
N GLU A 147 -0.01 12.77 3.08
CA GLU A 147 -0.71 13.26 4.25
C GLU A 147 -0.79 12.20 5.36
N VAL A 148 -1.05 10.94 4.97
CA VAL A 148 -1.17 9.85 5.95
C VAL A 148 0.18 9.49 6.56
N PHE A 149 1.25 9.48 5.79
CA PHE A 149 2.52 8.90 6.23
C PHE A 149 3.64 9.88 6.55
N ARG A 150 3.51 11.15 6.22
CA ARG A 150 4.62 12.11 6.34
C ARG A 150 5.16 12.31 7.76
N ARG A 151 4.37 11.96 8.77
CA ARG A 151 4.80 12.08 10.17
C ARG A 151 5.28 10.75 10.76
N THR A 152 5.52 9.79 9.90
CA THR A 152 6.01 8.48 10.32
C THR A 152 7.39 8.24 9.73
N ASP A 153 8.06 7.20 10.21
CA ASP A 153 9.31 6.73 9.62
C ASP A 153 9.06 5.61 8.60
N ILE A 154 7.80 5.48 8.15
CA ILE A 154 7.43 4.47 7.16
C ILE A 154 7.73 5.03 5.76
N SER A 155 8.52 4.32 4.97
CA SER A 155 8.77 4.68 3.59
C SER A 155 7.83 3.90 2.66
N ILE A 156 7.32 4.61 1.65
CA ILE A 156 6.43 4.06 0.64
C ILE A 156 7.15 4.09 -0.69
N THR A 157 7.25 2.95 -1.34
CA THR A 157 7.82 2.84 -2.68
C THR A 157 6.73 2.38 -3.64
N VAL A 158 6.51 3.14 -4.70
CA VAL A 158 5.49 2.84 -5.70
C VAL A 158 6.18 2.29 -6.94
N TYR A 159 5.79 1.09 -7.33
CA TYR A 159 6.31 0.41 -8.51
C TYR A 159 5.35 0.58 -9.67
N SER A 160 5.88 0.93 -10.82
CA SER A 160 5.08 1.03 -12.04
C SER A 160 5.90 0.59 -13.24
N LEU A 161 5.21 0.04 -14.22
CA LEU A 161 5.80 -0.33 -15.51
C LEU A 161 5.25 0.58 -16.58
N PRO A 162 6.00 0.82 -17.67
CA PRO A 162 5.40 1.43 -18.84
C PRO A 162 4.16 0.64 -19.24
N GLU A 163 3.11 1.31 -19.67
CA GLU A 163 1.81 0.70 -19.94
C GLU A 163 1.92 -0.57 -20.78
N LYS A 164 2.74 -0.54 -21.84
CA LYS A 164 2.95 -1.68 -22.72
C LYS A 164 3.57 -2.88 -21.99
N GLU A 165 4.58 -2.63 -21.18
CA GLU A 165 5.27 -3.68 -20.44
C GLU A 165 4.39 -4.25 -19.35
N GLU A 166 3.61 -3.39 -18.69
CA GLU A 166 2.67 -3.83 -17.66
C GLU A 166 1.66 -4.80 -18.25
N THR A 167 1.09 -4.48 -19.41
CA THR A 167 0.13 -5.34 -20.08
C THR A 167 0.76 -6.70 -20.40
N THR A 168 1.99 -6.72 -20.89
CA THR A 168 2.70 -7.94 -21.22
C THR A 168 2.95 -8.79 -19.98
N VAL A 169 3.43 -8.18 -18.92
CA VAL A 169 3.69 -8.88 -17.64
C VAL A 169 2.42 -9.49 -17.10
N MET A 170 1.32 -8.75 -17.10
CA MET A 170 0.04 -9.24 -16.61
C MET A 170 -0.45 -10.43 -17.42
N LYS A 171 -0.30 -10.39 -18.74
CA LYS A 171 -0.71 -11.50 -19.60
C LYS A 171 0.10 -12.76 -19.33
N GLU A 172 1.40 -12.61 -19.11
CA GLU A 172 2.25 -13.76 -18.77
C GLU A 172 1.81 -14.41 -17.46
N HIS A 173 1.53 -13.60 -16.45
CA HIS A 173 1.11 -14.13 -15.16
C HIS A 173 -0.25 -14.83 -15.24
N LEU A 174 -1.15 -14.33 -16.06
CA LEU A 174 -2.47 -14.93 -16.21
C LEU A 174 -2.40 -16.29 -16.93
N ARG A 175 -1.42 -16.50 -17.78
CA ARG A 175 -1.24 -17.78 -18.49
C ARG A 175 -0.71 -18.88 -17.60
N ARG A 176 -0.10 -18.53 -16.51
CA ARG A 176 0.47 -19.49 -15.59
C ARG A 176 -0.57 -19.91 -14.55
#